data_c4ce30efcdfb5b2b8ed019def958c3f4
#
_entry.id   c4ce30efcdfb5b2b8ed019def958c3f4
#
_cell.length_a   1.000
_cell.length_b   1.000
_cell.length_c   1.000
_cell.angle_alpha   90.00
_cell.angle_beta   90.00
_cell.angle_gamma   90.00
#
_symmetry.space_group_name_H-M   'P 1'
#
loop_
_entity.id
_entity.type
_entity.pdbx_description
1 polymer ?
#
loop_
_entity_poly.entity_id
_entity_poly.type
_entity_poly.pdbx_seq_one_letter_code
_entity_poly.pdbx_strand_id
1 'polypeptide(L)'
;MHYAALMDEPTELLARTIGARVKNERQARKLTLDQLAENAGVSRRMVVNVEQGMANPSVGTLLRLSEALGVSLPALVEPPRAQKAKVTRAGAGAALWTGEHGGRGILMASSNTPEALELWEWTFMPGDSHSSEAHSAGTQELLHVLEGELTMTVASETFVLGTGDSLAFPGDEDHTYNNQSPAPTRFVLTVLEPGVGASHRTETSHA
;
A
#
# COMPACT_ATOMS: atom_id res chain seq x y z
N MET A 1 44.57 -10.04 11.23
CA MET A 1 43.50 -9.73 12.21
C MET A 1 42.41 -9.00 11.49
N HIS A 2 41.31 -9.70 11.17
CA HIS A 2 40.14 -9.13 10.53
C HIS A 2 39.20 -8.63 11.64
N TYR A 3 39.08 -7.32 11.78
CA TYR A 3 38.03 -6.70 12.54
C TYR A 3 36.75 -6.74 11.67
N ALA A 4 36.00 -7.83 11.72
CA ALA A 4 34.60 -7.83 11.37
C ALA A 4 33.89 -7.13 12.56
N ALA A 5 33.62 -5.83 12.46
CA ALA A 5 32.77 -5.16 13.40
C ALA A 5 31.39 -5.84 13.34
N LEU A 6 31.05 -6.58 14.39
CA LEU A 6 29.68 -7.00 14.65
C LEU A 6 28.85 -5.73 14.76
N MET A 7 28.01 -5.46 13.77
CA MET A 7 27.01 -4.41 13.90
C MET A 7 26.01 -4.87 14.95
N ASP A 8 25.62 -3.98 15.85
CA ASP A 8 24.56 -4.27 16.83
C ASP A 8 23.24 -4.58 16.08
N GLU A 9 22.43 -5.53 16.59
CA GLU A 9 21.11 -5.89 16.00
C GLU A 9 20.26 -4.69 15.56
N PRO A 10 20.17 -3.58 16.32
CA PRO A 10 19.45 -2.38 15.90
C PRO A 10 20.05 -1.72 14.65
N THR A 11 21.38 -1.73 14.52
CA THR A 11 22.10 -1.15 13.38
C THR A 11 21.92 -1.98 12.12
N GLU A 12 21.90 -3.30 12.23
CA GLU A 12 21.62 -4.18 11.10
C GLU A 12 20.17 -4.03 10.61
N LEU A 13 19.22 -3.95 11.55
CA LEU A 13 17.81 -3.74 11.21
C LEU A 13 17.61 -2.40 10.50
N LEU A 14 18.25 -1.34 10.99
CA LEU A 14 18.19 -0.02 10.34
C LEU A 14 18.82 -0.04 8.95
N ALA A 15 19.97 -0.67 8.77
CA ALA A 15 20.64 -0.79 7.47
C ALA A 15 19.77 -1.55 6.46
N ARG A 16 19.14 -2.65 6.86
CA ARG A 16 18.19 -3.39 6.02
C ARG A 16 16.95 -2.57 5.66
N THR A 17 16.42 -1.81 6.61
CA THR A 17 15.25 -0.94 6.39
C THR A 17 15.58 0.17 5.39
N ILE A 18 16.71 0.86 5.56
CA ILE A 18 17.20 1.88 4.62
C ILE A 18 17.39 1.26 3.24
N GLY A 19 18.03 0.09 3.18
CA GLY A 19 18.29 -0.60 1.92
C GLY A 19 17.02 -0.98 1.17
N ALA A 20 16.03 -1.50 1.86
CA ALA A 20 14.72 -1.81 1.28
C ALA A 20 14.02 -0.56 0.72
N ARG A 21 14.08 0.56 1.44
CA ARG A 21 13.49 1.83 0.98
C ARG A 21 14.20 2.38 -0.26
N VAL A 22 15.53 2.41 -0.26
CA VAL A 22 16.31 2.84 -1.43
C VAL A 22 15.95 2.01 -2.65
N LYS A 23 15.83 0.69 -2.48
CA LYS A 23 15.44 -0.23 -3.55
C LYS A 23 14.03 0.05 -4.06
N ASN A 24 13.05 0.19 -3.17
CA ASN A 24 11.66 0.46 -3.53
C ASN A 24 11.53 1.80 -4.26
N GLU A 25 12.16 2.87 -3.74
CA GLU A 25 12.16 4.19 -4.37
C GLU A 25 12.82 4.19 -5.76
N ARG A 26 13.91 3.42 -5.91
CA ARG A 26 14.54 3.24 -7.22
C ARG A 26 13.63 2.53 -8.20
N GLN A 27 13.01 1.43 -7.75
CA GLN A 27 12.12 0.62 -8.60
C GLN A 27 10.87 1.38 -9.01
N ALA A 28 10.25 2.12 -8.09
CA ALA A 28 9.09 2.97 -8.37
C ALA A 28 9.39 4.01 -9.47
N ARG A 29 10.64 4.48 -9.55
CA ARG A 29 11.10 5.40 -10.61
C ARG A 29 11.67 4.69 -11.83
N LYS A 30 11.59 3.36 -11.88
CA LYS A 30 12.11 2.53 -12.99
C LYS A 30 13.60 2.75 -13.27
N LEU A 31 14.38 3.18 -12.27
CA LEU A 31 15.82 3.38 -12.40
C LEU A 31 16.56 2.04 -12.30
N THR A 32 17.58 1.87 -13.14
CA THR A 32 18.56 0.78 -12.95
C THR A 32 19.51 1.10 -11.80
N LEU A 33 20.26 0.11 -11.31
CA LEU A 33 21.30 0.33 -10.31
C LEU A 33 22.38 1.29 -10.80
N ASP A 34 22.71 1.24 -12.09
CA ASP A 34 23.72 2.10 -12.71
C ASP A 34 23.21 3.55 -12.79
N GLN A 35 21.97 3.75 -13.21
CA GLN A 35 21.35 5.09 -13.25
C GLN A 35 21.25 5.72 -11.86
N LEU A 36 20.83 4.97 -10.83
CA LEU A 36 20.83 5.53 -9.47
C LEU A 36 22.24 5.85 -8.99
N ALA A 37 23.23 5.01 -9.28
CA ALA A 37 24.61 5.25 -8.90
C ALA A 37 25.18 6.52 -9.57
N GLU A 38 24.90 6.70 -10.87
CA GLU A 38 25.29 7.90 -11.62
C GLU A 38 24.60 9.16 -11.07
N ASN A 39 23.27 9.13 -10.90
CA ASN A 39 22.50 10.27 -10.40
C ASN A 39 22.92 10.68 -8.97
N ALA A 40 23.27 9.72 -8.12
CA ALA A 40 23.72 9.96 -6.76
C ALA A 40 25.24 10.26 -6.64
N GLY A 41 26.01 10.14 -7.72
CA GLY A 41 27.46 10.29 -7.68
C GLY A 41 28.14 9.28 -6.76
N VAL A 42 27.65 8.03 -6.70
CA VAL A 42 28.23 6.94 -5.91
C VAL A 42 28.56 5.74 -6.80
N SER A 43 29.36 4.79 -6.33
CA SER A 43 29.63 3.58 -7.10
C SER A 43 28.40 2.67 -7.13
N ARG A 44 28.21 1.93 -8.25
CA ARG A 44 27.18 0.90 -8.36
C ARG A 44 27.25 -0.11 -7.21
N ARG A 45 28.47 -0.49 -6.80
CA ARG A 45 28.70 -1.39 -5.67
C ARG A 45 28.15 -0.81 -4.36
N MET A 46 28.28 0.49 -4.15
CA MET A 46 27.70 1.17 -2.99
C MET A 46 26.18 1.04 -2.99
N VAL A 47 25.52 1.30 -4.11
CA VAL A 47 24.06 1.16 -4.23
C VAL A 47 23.64 -0.29 -3.94
N VAL A 48 24.30 -1.28 -4.53
CA VAL A 48 24.02 -2.70 -4.28
C VAL A 48 24.16 -3.05 -2.79
N ASN A 49 25.26 -2.65 -2.17
CA ASN A 49 25.52 -2.95 -0.74
C ASN A 49 24.49 -2.25 0.17
N VAL A 50 24.07 -1.03 -0.17
CA VAL A 50 23.02 -0.31 0.57
C VAL A 50 21.69 -1.05 0.42
N GLU A 51 21.27 -1.37 -0.80
CA GLU A 51 20.00 -2.08 -1.04
C GLU A 51 19.92 -3.46 -0.38
N GLN A 52 21.06 -4.11 -0.18
CA GLN A 52 21.17 -5.40 0.51
C GLN A 52 21.29 -5.28 2.03
N GLY A 53 21.37 -4.05 2.57
CA GLY A 53 21.61 -3.81 4.00
C GLY A 53 23.00 -4.25 4.47
N MET A 54 23.94 -4.43 3.53
CA MET A 54 25.31 -4.87 3.82
C MET A 54 26.30 -3.72 4.01
N ALA A 55 25.85 -2.48 3.91
CA ALA A 55 26.64 -1.29 4.16
C ALA A 55 25.95 -0.40 5.18
N ASN A 56 26.76 0.30 5.97
CA ASN A 56 26.32 1.42 6.79
C ASN A 56 26.76 2.71 6.05
N PRO A 57 25.89 3.28 5.19
CA PRO A 57 26.25 4.43 4.39
C PRO A 57 26.43 5.67 5.28
N SER A 58 27.40 6.50 4.95
CA SER A 58 27.57 7.79 5.62
C SER A 58 26.36 8.70 5.38
N VAL A 59 26.12 9.67 6.26
CA VAL A 59 25.06 10.68 6.08
C VAL A 59 25.19 11.37 4.72
N GLY A 60 26.40 11.68 4.27
CA GLY A 60 26.64 12.26 2.95
C GLY A 60 26.23 11.33 1.79
N THR A 61 26.40 10.02 1.95
CA THR A 61 25.93 9.04 0.96
C THR A 61 24.40 8.97 0.94
N LEU A 62 23.78 8.98 2.12
CA LEU A 62 22.31 8.98 2.23
C LEU A 62 21.68 10.24 1.65
N LEU A 63 22.29 11.42 1.87
CA LEU A 63 21.84 12.67 1.25
C LEU A 63 21.87 12.60 -0.26
N ARG A 64 22.97 12.13 -0.87
CA ARG A 64 23.06 11.98 -2.33
C ARG A 64 22.04 10.99 -2.88
N LEU A 65 21.81 9.89 -2.18
CA LEU A 65 20.77 8.91 -2.56
C LEU A 65 19.37 9.52 -2.45
N SER A 66 19.09 10.27 -1.38
CA SER A 66 17.79 10.94 -1.19
C SER A 66 17.53 11.98 -2.28
N GLU A 67 18.52 12.78 -2.64
CA GLU A 67 18.44 13.76 -3.74
C GLU A 67 18.19 13.07 -5.09
N ALA A 68 18.97 12.03 -5.39
CA ALA A 68 18.85 11.27 -6.63
C ALA A 68 17.49 10.56 -6.77
N LEU A 69 16.88 10.18 -5.64
CA LEU A 69 15.56 9.57 -5.57
C LEU A 69 14.43 10.61 -5.43
N GLY A 70 14.73 11.88 -5.19
CA GLY A 70 13.72 12.92 -4.98
C GLY A 70 12.88 12.71 -3.71
N VAL A 71 13.48 12.12 -2.67
CA VAL A 71 12.86 11.92 -1.35
C VAL A 71 13.63 12.68 -0.28
N SER A 72 13.01 12.93 0.87
CA SER A 72 13.73 13.54 1.99
C SER A 72 14.63 12.52 2.70
N LEU A 73 15.76 12.96 3.28
CA LEU A 73 16.62 12.09 4.08
C LEU A 73 15.86 11.39 5.22
N PRO A 74 14.98 12.06 6.00
CA PRO A 74 14.13 11.38 6.98
C PRO A 74 13.32 10.24 6.42
N ALA A 75 12.78 10.36 5.20
CA ALA A 75 12.01 9.29 4.55
C ALA A 75 12.85 8.03 4.32
N LEU A 76 14.17 8.15 4.14
CA LEU A 76 15.07 7.00 4.00
C LEU A 76 15.47 6.39 5.35
N VAL A 77 15.69 7.23 6.39
CA VAL A 77 16.38 6.81 7.63
C VAL A 77 15.49 6.66 8.86
N GLU A 78 14.26 7.20 8.86
CA GLU A 78 13.36 7.02 10.00
C GLU A 78 13.16 5.53 10.28
N PRO A 79 13.36 5.07 11.53
CA PRO A 79 13.05 3.68 11.85
C PRO A 79 11.60 3.38 11.50
N PRO A 80 11.26 2.13 11.11
CA PRO A 80 9.88 1.74 10.95
C PRO A 80 9.17 2.12 12.26
N ARG A 81 8.23 3.05 12.20
CA ARG A 81 7.40 3.31 13.37
C ARG A 81 6.66 2.02 13.65
N ALA A 82 6.97 1.37 14.77
CA ALA A 82 6.15 0.26 15.25
C ALA A 82 4.71 0.79 15.26
N GLN A 83 3.87 0.25 14.39
CA GLN A 83 2.45 0.63 14.37
C GLN A 83 1.90 0.24 15.73
N LYS A 84 1.54 1.24 16.54
CA LYS A 84 0.80 0.97 17.77
C LYS A 84 -0.55 0.37 17.36
N ALA A 85 -0.95 -0.70 18.01
CA ALA A 85 -2.26 -1.27 17.80
C ALA A 85 -3.33 -0.17 17.91
N LYS A 86 -4.17 -0.06 16.90
CA LYS A 86 -5.26 0.91 16.83
C LYS A 86 -6.58 0.13 16.80
N VAL A 87 -7.47 0.43 17.72
CA VAL A 87 -8.81 -0.16 17.74
C VAL A 87 -9.79 0.85 17.15
N THR A 88 -10.48 0.46 16.10
CA THR A 88 -11.67 1.16 15.60
C THR A 88 -12.89 0.46 16.20
N ARG A 89 -13.65 1.15 17.03
CA ARG A 89 -14.86 0.60 17.65
C ARG A 89 -16.01 0.55 16.66
N ALA A 90 -16.99 -0.31 16.92
CA ALA A 90 -18.20 -0.38 16.09
C ALA A 90 -18.84 1.01 15.94
N GLY A 91 -19.16 1.39 14.71
CA GLY A 91 -19.71 2.69 14.36
C GLY A 91 -18.71 3.85 14.30
N ALA A 92 -17.42 3.63 14.59
CA ALA A 92 -16.37 4.66 14.54
C ALA A 92 -15.53 4.63 13.25
N GLY A 93 -15.82 3.73 12.32
CA GLY A 93 -15.18 3.70 10.99
C GLY A 93 -15.57 4.93 10.16
N ALA A 94 -14.70 5.32 9.23
CA ALA A 94 -14.96 6.44 8.34
C ALA A 94 -15.89 6.00 7.19
N ALA A 95 -17.10 6.57 7.12
CA ALA A 95 -18.00 6.37 5.99
C ALA A 95 -17.51 7.23 4.81
N LEU A 96 -16.92 6.59 3.80
CA LEU A 96 -16.31 7.26 2.65
C LEU A 96 -17.14 7.12 1.36
N TRP A 97 -18.13 6.21 1.36
CA TRP A 97 -19.07 6.06 0.26
C TRP A 97 -20.50 5.91 0.78
N THR A 98 -21.45 6.47 0.03
CA THR A 98 -22.88 6.33 0.26
C THR A 98 -23.55 6.02 -1.08
N GLY A 99 -24.28 4.91 -1.14
CA GLY A 99 -25.06 4.50 -2.30
C GLY A 99 -26.35 5.31 -2.47
N GLU A 100 -26.90 5.30 -3.67
CA GLU A 100 -28.14 6.02 -4.01
C GLU A 100 -29.33 5.50 -3.20
N HIS A 101 -29.31 4.23 -2.80
CA HIS A 101 -30.38 3.58 -2.02
C HIS A 101 -30.06 3.46 -0.53
N GLY A 102 -28.98 4.12 -0.08
CA GLY A 102 -28.61 4.19 1.33
C GLY A 102 -27.54 3.19 1.78
N GLY A 103 -26.91 2.50 0.84
CA GLY A 103 -25.73 1.68 1.11
C GLY A 103 -24.56 2.51 1.62
N ARG A 104 -23.56 1.86 2.22
CA ARG A 104 -22.39 2.50 2.81
C ARG A 104 -21.13 1.69 2.59
N GLY A 105 -20.02 2.40 2.29
CA GLY A 105 -18.65 1.89 2.35
C GLY A 105 -17.92 2.54 3.52
N ILE A 106 -17.48 1.73 4.48
CA ILE A 106 -16.86 2.18 5.74
C ILE A 106 -15.44 1.65 5.82
N LEU A 107 -14.46 2.55 5.87
CA LEU A 107 -13.08 2.19 6.17
C LEU A 107 -12.95 1.87 7.65
N MET A 108 -12.71 0.59 7.97
CA MET A 108 -12.62 0.07 9.32
C MET A 108 -11.22 0.22 9.91
N ALA A 109 -10.21 -0.09 9.12
CA ALA A 109 -8.82 -0.02 9.51
C ALA A 109 -7.92 0.20 8.29
N SER A 110 -6.80 0.86 8.51
CA SER A 110 -5.76 1.01 7.49
C SER A 110 -4.37 0.94 8.12
N SER A 111 -3.39 0.47 7.36
CA SER A 111 -1.98 0.52 7.73
C SER A 111 -1.32 1.77 7.14
N ASN A 112 -0.29 2.27 7.84
CA ASN A 112 0.56 3.37 7.36
C ASN A 112 1.92 2.84 6.86
N THR A 113 1.94 1.65 6.30
CA THR A 113 3.15 1.06 5.68
C THR A 113 3.38 1.70 4.30
N PRO A 114 4.57 1.50 3.67
CA PRO A 114 4.78 1.92 2.29
C PRO A 114 3.79 1.25 1.30
N GLU A 115 3.09 0.20 1.73
CA GLU A 115 1.97 -0.42 1.05
C GLU A 115 0.70 -0.08 1.82
N ALA A 116 -0.28 0.52 1.14
CA ALA A 116 -1.56 0.75 1.77
C ALA A 116 -2.30 -0.59 1.91
N LEU A 117 -2.58 -0.98 3.15
CA LEU A 117 -3.45 -2.11 3.45
C LEU A 117 -4.68 -1.57 4.16
N GLU A 118 -5.84 -1.79 3.57
CA GLU A 118 -7.11 -1.27 4.04
C GLU A 118 -8.09 -2.39 4.29
N LEU A 119 -8.90 -2.25 5.31
CA LEU A 119 -10.04 -3.12 5.61
C LEU A 119 -11.31 -2.29 5.58
N TRP A 120 -12.23 -2.69 4.73
CA TRP A 120 -13.52 -2.05 4.51
C TRP A 120 -14.67 -2.96 4.90
N GLU A 121 -15.75 -2.37 5.39
CA GLU A 121 -17.07 -3.01 5.50
C GLU A 121 -18.04 -2.27 4.56
N TRP A 122 -18.72 -3.04 3.73
CA TRP A 122 -19.67 -2.53 2.76
C TRP A 122 -21.08 -3.07 3.03
N THR A 123 -22.05 -2.19 2.91
CA THR A 123 -23.46 -2.55 2.88
C THR A 123 -24.05 -1.94 1.63
N PHE A 124 -24.64 -2.78 0.78
CA PHE A 124 -25.36 -2.36 -0.43
C PHE A 124 -26.83 -2.65 -0.24
N MET A 125 -27.66 -1.65 -0.40
CA MET A 125 -29.10 -1.83 -0.52
C MET A 125 -29.46 -2.36 -1.92
N PRO A 126 -30.64 -2.95 -2.10
CA PRO A 126 -31.09 -3.38 -3.44
C PRO A 126 -30.96 -2.23 -4.46
N GLY A 127 -30.25 -2.49 -5.56
CA GLY A 127 -29.99 -1.53 -6.62
C GLY A 127 -28.76 -0.65 -6.43
N ASP A 128 -28.09 -0.70 -5.28
CA ASP A 128 -26.81 0.01 -5.11
C ASP A 128 -25.72 -0.60 -5.99
N SER A 129 -24.91 0.29 -6.54
CA SER A 129 -23.76 -0.06 -7.37
C SER A 129 -22.58 0.88 -7.04
N HIS A 130 -21.38 0.32 -7.11
CA HIS A 130 -20.13 1.07 -7.01
C HIS A 130 -19.17 0.61 -8.10
N SER A 131 -18.71 1.54 -8.93
CA SER A 131 -17.69 1.30 -9.95
C SER A 131 -16.38 1.92 -9.49
N SER A 132 -15.31 1.15 -9.58
CA SER A 132 -13.94 1.59 -9.34
C SER A 132 -13.16 1.54 -10.65
N GLU A 133 -12.46 2.62 -10.95
CA GLU A 133 -11.42 2.60 -11.97
C GLU A 133 -10.24 1.75 -11.48
N ALA A 134 -9.42 1.26 -12.41
CA ALA A 134 -8.20 0.52 -12.10
C ALA A 134 -7.30 1.30 -11.13
N HIS A 135 -6.94 0.67 -10.03
CA HIS A 135 -5.98 1.20 -9.06
C HIS A 135 -4.54 1.15 -9.59
N SER A 136 -3.58 1.49 -8.74
CA SER A 136 -2.15 1.37 -9.06
C SER A 136 -1.78 -0.05 -9.45
N ALA A 137 -0.86 -0.20 -10.42
CA ALA A 137 -0.40 -1.52 -10.88
C ALA A 137 0.08 -2.41 -9.74
N GLY A 138 -0.43 -3.64 -9.69
CA GLY A 138 -0.12 -4.63 -8.67
C GLY A 138 -1.04 -4.58 -7.43
N THR A 139 -2.08 -3.72 -7.43
CA THR A 139 -3.11 -3.73 -6.40
C THR A 139 -3.84 -5.08 -6.39
N GLN A 140 -4.05 -5.62 -5.20
CA GLN A 140 -4.77 -6.86 -4.96
C GLN A 140 -5.95 -6.60 -4.04
N GLU A 141 -7.10 -7.20 -4.34
CA GLU A 141 -8.29 -7.11 -3.52
C GLU A 141 -8.79 -8.49 -3.10
N LEU A 142 -9.24 -8.59 -1.86
CA LEU A 142 -9.82 -9.79 -1.27
C LEU A 142 -11.20 -9.44 -0.71
N LEU A 143 -12.23 -10.06 -1.24
CA LEU A 143 -13.60 -9.85 -0.87
C LEU A 143 -14.19 -11.10 -0.20
N HIS A 144 -15.03 -10.91 0.83
CA HIS A 144 -15.80 -11.99 1.44
C HIS A 144 -17.22 -11.50 1.75
N VAL A 145 -18.23 -12.25 1.24
CA VAL A 145 -19.65 -11.94 1.44
C VAL A 145 -20.10 -12.45 2.79
N LEU A 146 -20.56 -11.55 3.66
CA LEU A 146 -21.06 -11.86 4.99
C LEU A 146 -22.57 -12.18 4.97
N GLU A 147 -23.33 -11.49 4.10
CA GLU A 147 -24.78 -11.61 4.04
C GLU A 147 -25.28 -11.18 2.65
N GLY A 148 -26.30 -11.89 2.14
CA GLY A 148 -26.92 -11.57 0.85
C GLY A 148 -26.16 -12.12 -0.34
N GLU A 149 -26.32 -11.45 -1.48
CA GLU A 149 -25.73 -11.82 -2.77
C GLU A 149 -25.12 -10.58 -3.43
N LEU A 150 -23.90 -10.70 -3.93
CA LEU A 150 -23.18 -9.65 -4.62
C LEU A 150 -22.82 -10.06 -6.03
N THR A 151 -23.13 -9.21 -7.01
CA THR A 151 -22.64 -9.35 -8.37
C THR A 151 -21.41 -8.50 -8.56
N MET A 152 -20.28 -9.14 -8.88
CA MET A 152 -18.99 -8.52 -9.16
C MET A 152 -18.68 -8.60 -10.64
N THR A 153 -18.22 -7.51 -11.23
CA THR A 153 -17.61 -7.52 -12.56
C THR A 153 -16.17 -7.04 -12.44
N VAL A 154 -15.22 -7.84 -12.91
CA VAL A 154 -13.78 -7.50 -12.97
C VAL A 154 -13.36 -7.61 -14.42
N ALA A 155 -12.87 -6.52 -15.00
CA ALA A 155 -12.63 -6.40 -16.43
C ALA A 155 -13.86 -6.86 -17.25
N SER A 156 -13.80 -8.02 -17.91
CA SER A 156 -14.90 -8.58 -18.72
C SER A 156 -15.61 -9.78 -18.05
N GLU A 157 -15.18 -10.20 -16.86
CA GLU A 157 -15.74 -11.38 -16.18
C GLU A 157 -16.73 -10.95 -15.09
N THR A 158 -17.84 -11.68 -14.99
CA THR A 158 -18.89 -11.44 -13.99
C THR A 158 -19.04 -12.63 -13.08
N PHE A 159 -19.07 -12.37 -11.78
CA PHE A 159 -19.22 -13.35 -10.71
C PHE A 159 -20.44 -13.01 -9.86
N VAL A 160 -21.25 -14.02 -9.53
CA VAL A 160 -22.33 -13.90 -8.55
C VAL A 160 -21.89 -14.64 -7.30
N LEU A 161 -21.77 -13.91 -6.19
CA LEU A 161 -21.21 -14.38 -4.93
C LEU A 161 -22.33 -14.40 -3.87
N GLY A 162 -22.58 -15.55 -3.28
CA GLY A 162 -23.51 -15.71 -2.16
C GLY A 162 -22.81 -15.58 -0.80
N THR A 163 -23.62 -15.59 0.25
CA THR A 163 -23.11 -15.58 1.64
C THR A 163 -22.07 -16.69 1.87
N GLY A 164 -20.90 -16.34 2.36
CA GLY A 164 -19.77 -17.24 2.64
C GLY A 164 -18.78 -17.37 1.48
N ASP A 165 -19.11 -16.88 0.28
CA ASP A 165 -18.20 -16.89 -0.85
C ASP A 165 -17.12 -15.82 -0.70
N SER A 166 -15.98 -16.06 -1.35
CA SER A 166 -14.85 -15.12 -1.38
C SER A 166 -14.32 -15.01 -2.80
N LEU A 167 -13.86 -13.81 -3.16
CA LEU A 167 -13.21 -13.52 -4.42
C LEU A 167 -11.88 -12.84 -4.17
N ALA A 168 -10.81 -13.31 -4.84
CA ALA A 168 -9.53 -12.62 -4.93
C ALA A 168 -9.35 -12.14 -6.37
N PHE A 169 -9.06 -10.87 -6.57
CA PHE A 169 -8.95 -10.30 -7.91
C PHE A 169 -7.92 -9.17 -7.99
N PRO A 170 -7.38 -8.89 -9.19
CA PRO A 170 -6.50 -7.76 -9.41
C PRO A 170 -7.30 -6.46 -9.33
N GLY A 171 -6.95 -5.58 -8.38
CA GLY A 171 -7.58 -4.25 -8.25
C GLY A 171 -7.03 -3.22 -9.25
N ASP A 172 -6.03 -3.57 -10.02
CA ASP A 172 -5.49 -2.76 -11.14
C ASP A 172 -6.23 -2.98 -12.47
N GLU A 173 -7.40 -3.61 -12.42
CA GLU A 173 -8.39 -3.68 -13.49
C GLU A 173 -9.66 -2.94 -13.09
N ASP A 174 -10.41 -2.39 -14.07
CA ASP A 174 -11.71 -1.79 -13.82
C ASP A 174 -12.67 -2.83 -13.22
N HIS A 175 -13.35 -2.47 -12.16
CA HIS A 175 -14.27 -3.41 -11.51
C HIS A 175 -15.50 -2.71 -10.94
N THR A 176 -16.59 -3.48 -10.80
CA THR A 176 -17.89 -2.98 -10.36
C THR A 176 -18.54 -3.95 -9.39
N TYR A 177 -19.06 -3.41 -8.31
CA TYR A 177 -19.84 -4.10 -7.29
C TYR A 177 -21.32 -3.73 -7.48
N ASN A 178 -22.21 -4.72 -7.50
CA ASN A 178 -23.64 -4.49 -7.69
C ASN A 178 -24.46 -5.39 -6.75
N ASN A 179 -25.45 -4.81 -6.10
CA ASN A 179 -26.51 -5.59 -5.46
C ASN A 179 -27.74 -5.63 -6.37
N GLN A 180 -27.88 -6.71 -7.14
CA GLN A 180 -29.03 -6.97 -7.99
C GLN A 180 -30.11 -7.79 -7.28
N SER A 181 -29.87 -8.20 -6.03
CA SER A 181 -30.83 -8.98 -5.23
C SER A 181 -31.89 -8.08 -4.59
N PRO A 182 -33.05 -8.64 -4.17
CA PRO A 182 -34.10 -7.87 -3.49
C PRO A 182 -33.78 -7.58 -2.00
N ALA A 183 -32.67 -8.09 -1.47
CA ALA A 183 -32.26 -7.95 -0.08
C ALA A 183 -30.94 -7.18 0.05
N PRO A 184 -30.66 -6.54 1.21
CA PRO A 184 -29.36 -5.94 1.44
C PRO A 184 -28.23 -6.97 1.37
N THR A 185 -27.08 -6.53 0.90
CA THR A 185 -25.86 -7.34 0.85
C THR A 185 -24.79 -6.69 1.74
N ARG A 186 -24.09 -7.51 2.54
CA ARG A 186 -22.96 -7.08 3.36
C ARG A 186 -21.71 -7.89 3.00
N PHE A 187 -20.60 -7.20 2.82
CA PHE A 187 -19.33 -7.85 2.55
C PHE A 187 -18.17 -7.06 3.18
N VAL A 188 -17.06 -7.72 3.38
CA VAL A 188 -15.79 -7.10 3.73
C VAL A 188 -14.85 -7.13 2.54
N LEU A 189 -14.03 -6.11 2.44
CA LEU A 189 -13.04 -5.97 1.39
C LEU A 189 -11.70 -5.58 2.01
N THR A 190 -10.64 -6.25 1.61
CA THR A 190 -9.28 -5.86 1.90
C THR A 190 -8.61 -5.41 0.62
N VAL A 191 -8.04 -4.21 0.62
CA VAL A 191 -7.28 -3.65 -0.49
C VAL A 191 -5.81 -3.58 -0.08
N LEU A 192 -4.93 -4.19 -0.88
CA LEU A 192 -3.48 -4.05 -0.77
C LEU A 192 -2.98 -3.27 -1.98
N GLU A 193 -2.59 -2.03 -1.76
CA GLU A 193 -2.09 -1.13 -2.81
C GLU A 193 -0.59 -0.88 -2.63
N PRO A 194 0.27 -1.39 -3.52
CA PRO A 194 1.72 -1.24 -3.40
C PRO A 194 2.15 0.19 -3.73
N GLY A 195 3.02 0.77 -2.89
CA GLY A 195 3.72 2.02 -3.19
C GLY A 195 2.96 3.33 -2.93
N VAL A 196 1.70 3.30 -2.50
CA VAL A 196 0.86 4.51 -2.30
C VAL A 196 1.24 5.29 -1.03
N GLY A 197 1.83 4.66 -0.04
CA GLY A 197 2.27 5.32 1.21
C GLY A 197 3.32 6.43 1.04
N ALA A 198 3.90 6.58 -0.16
CA ALA A 198 4.90 7.60 -0.48
C ALA A 198 4.31 8.85 -1.14
N SER A 199 3.11 8.78 -1.75
CA SER A 199 2.61 9.83 -2.65
C SER A 199 1.64 10.84 -2.00
N HIS A 200 0.99 10.52 -0.90
CA HIS A 200 -0.07 11.37 -0.31
C HIS A 200 0.40 12.49 0.64
N ARG A 201 1.69 12.81 0.71
CA ARG A 201 2.19 13.91 1.57
C ARG A 201 2.41 15.24 0.89
N THR A 202 2.07 15.42 -0.38
CA THR A 202 2.41 16.66 -1.11
C THR A 202 1.23 17.59 -1.40
N GLU A 203 -0.02 17.27 -1.05
CA GLU A 203 -1.16 18.12 -1.43
C GLU A 203 -1.96 18.76 -0.29
N THR A 204 -1.43 18.82 0.94
CA THR A 204 -2.08 19.60 2.01
C THR A 204 -1.16 20.66 2.59
N SER A 205 -0.68 21.55 1.71
CA SER A 205 -0.15 22.84 2.16
C SER A 205 -0.26 23.84 1.02
N HIS A 206 -1.44 24.40 0.82
CA HIS A 206 -1.66 25.77 0.31
C HIS A 206 -3.18 26.00 0.13
N ALA A 207 -3.82 26.49 1.15
CA ALA A 207 -4.85 27.54 1.10
C ALA A 207 -5.08 28.06 2.52
#